data_e65ef95f60b2238e42c6722fbb94e1b1
#
_entry.id   e65ef95f60b2238e42c6722fbb94e1b1
#
_cell.length_a   1.000
_cell.length_b   1.000
_cell.length_c   1.000
_cell.angle_alpha   90.00
_cell.angle_beta   90.00
_cell.angle_gamma   90.00
#
_symmetry.space_group_name_H-M   'P 1'
#
loop_
_entity.id
_entity.type
_entity.pdbx_description
1 polymer ?
#
loop_
_entity_poly.entity_id
_entity_poly.type
_entity_poly.pdbx_seq_one_letter_code
_entity_poly.pdbx_strand_id
1 'polypeptide(L)'
;MISALFASHSVLAETSTYSASEKAINIAKETIIVDGHIDVPYRVKEKWVDVTKATQDGDFDYPRAVAGGLNAPFMSIYVPASLDNSPESTQLAHELIDSVEAIVARAPDKFAIAKSPSDVKSQFEKGLISLPMGMENGSPIQGDLANLTAFYERGIRYITLAHSQSNHISDSSYDLRRKWKGLSPFGKTLVGEMNNIGIMLDISHVSDDAFYQVIELTKVPVIASHSSLRRFTPGFERNMDDEMIKKLGENGGVIMINFGSSFVSKEAGKWRSGLTAARKALVEKEGEDSPKLENFEENYRKEVPYPYSTLDEVLDHIDHVVKLIGVDHVGIGSDYDGVGDSLPIGLKDVASFPNLVQGLLDRGYSRTDIEKILSGNLLRVWQQVEDYAEDYAEGYAKDQAAAH
;
A
#
# COMPACT_ATOMS: atom_id res chain seq x y z
N MET A 1 -12.23 -55.76 23.31
CA MET A 1 -11.11 -55.13 22.61
C MET A 1 -11.59 -54.77 21.24
N ILE A 2 -11.92 -53.48 21.02
CA ILE A 2 -12.28 -52.96 19.71
C ILE A 2 -11.18 -51.92 19.38
N SER A 3 -10.36 -52.29 18.39
CA SER A 3 -9.26 -51.48 17.93
C SER A 3 -9.81 -50.48 16.92
N ALA A 4 -9.83 -49.17 17.25
CA ALA A 4 -10.18 -48.12 16.32
C ALA A 4 -8.93 -47.75 15.52
N LEU A 5 -8.92 -48.05 14.23
CA LEU A 5 -7.95 -47.53 13.28
C LEU A 5 -8.25 -46.05 13.02
N PHE A 6 -7.39 -45.17 13.49
CA PHE A 6 -7.34 -43.80 13.03
C PHE A 6 -6.62 -43.77 11.68
N ALA A 7 -7.38 -43.60 10.61
CA ALA A 7 -6.82 -43.26 9.31
C ALA A 7 -6.37 -41.81 9.31
N SER A 8 -5.07 -41.59 9.38
CA SER A 8 -4.46 -40.27 9.15
C SER A 8 -4.60 -39.90 7.67
N HIS A 9 -5.56 -39.05 7.35
CA HIS A 9 -5.58 -38.38 6.05
C HIS A 9 -4.53 -37.28 6.09
N SER A 10 -3.36 -37.56 5.51
CA SER A 10 -2.43 -36.53 5.12
C SER A 10 -3.06 -35.76 3.96
N VAL A 11 -3.60 -34.58 4.26
CA VAL A 11 -3.92 -33.59 3.24
C VAL A 11 -2.57 -33.13 2.68
N LEU A 12 -2.15 -33.73 1.59
CA LEU A 12 -1.12 -33.15 0.72
C LEU A 12 -1.75 -31.87 0.18
N ALA A 13 -1.33 -30.72 0.71
CA ALA A 13 -1.59 -29.44 0.07
C ALA A 13 -1.01 -29.56 -1.35
N GLU A 14 -1.87 -29.66 -2.36
CA GLU A 14 -1.46 -29.42 -3.74
C GLU A 14 -0.86 -28.01 -3.77
N THR A 15 0.45 -27.95 -3.91
CA THR A 15 1.14 -26.70 -4.25
C THR A 15 0.70 -26.37 -5.66
N SER A 16 -0.37 -25.61 -5.80
CA SER A 16 -0.77 -24.97 -7.05
C SER A 16 0.44 -24.14 -7.50
N THR A 17 1.19 -24.65 -8.47
CA THR A 17 2.29 -23.90 -9.08
C THR A 17 1.66 -22.92 -10.06
N TYR A 18 1.41 -21.68 -9.62
CA TYR A 18 1.06 -20.61 -10.53
C TYR A 18 2.19 -20.45 -11.54
N SER A 19 1.87 -20.57 -12.82
CA SER A 19 2.83 -20.42 -13.91
C SER A 19 2.23 -19.49 -14.96
N ALA A 20 2.86 -18.34 -15.13
CA ALA A 20 2.46 -17.39 -16.14
C ALA A 20 2.77 -17.91 -17.55
N SER A 21 1.83 -17.75 -18.49
CA SER A 21 2.04 -17.98 -19.90
C SER A 21 2.99 -16.93 -20.50
N GLU A 22 3.59 -17.25 -21.64
CA GLU A 22 4.39 -16.27 -22.39
C GLU A 22 3.60 -14.98 -22.68
N LYS A 23 2.30 -15.09 -22.97
CA LYS A 23 1.41 -13.94 -23.15
C LYS A 23 1.35 -13.06 -21.91
N ALA A 24 1.18 -13.64 -20.72
CA ALA A 24 1.12 -12.90 -19.47
C ALA A 24 2.47 -12.22 -19.14
N ILE A 25 3.58 -12.94 -19.36
CA ILE A 25 4.94 -12.40 -19.18
C ILE A 25 5.19 -11.21 -20.12
N ASN A 26 4.77 -11.31 -21.36
CA ASN A 26 4.92 -10.23 -22.35
C ASN A 26 4.09 -9.01 -21.97
N ILE A 27 2.82 -9.20 -21.56
CA ILE A 27 1.98 -8.09 -21.09
C ILE A 27 2.63 -7.39 -19.89
N ALA A 28 3.13 -8.14 -18.89
CA ALA A 28 3.78 -7.56 -17.72
C ALA A 28 5.03 -6.74 -18.07
N LYS A 29 5.79 -7.15 -19.11
CA LYS A 29 7.00 -6.46 -19.56
C LYS A 29 6.74 -5.26 -20.47
N GLU A 30 5.66 -5.30 -21.23
CA GLU A 30 5.28 -4.26 -22.21
C GLU A 30 4.39 -3.17 -21.61
N THR A 31 3.87 -3.38 -20.40
CA THR A 31 2.96 -2.47 -19.71
C THR A 31 3.65 -1.87 -18.49
N ILE A 32 3.42 -0.59 -18.24
CA ILE A 32 3.82 0.01 -16.96
C ILE A 32 3.08 -0.71 -15.84
N ILE A 33 3.81 -1.22 -14.84
CA ILE A 33 3.24 -1.73 -13.59
C ILE A 33 3.57 -0.75 -12.49
N VAL A 34 2.54 -0.14 -11.92
CA VAL A 34 2.64 0.70 -10.74
C VAL A 34 2.15 -0.09 -9.54
N ASP A 35 2.98 -0.22 -8.53
CA ASP A 35 2.57 -0.70 -7.21
C ASP A 35 2.39 0.50 -6.29
N GLY A 36 1.21 0.66 -5.70
CA GLY A 36 0.87 1.82 -4.88
C GLY A 36 1.62 1.90 -3.57
N HIS A 37 2.24 0.79 -3.11
CA HIS A 37 2.89 0.78 -1.80
C HIS A 37 3.85 -0.40 -1.62
N ILE A 38 5.13 -0.10 -1.37
CA ILE A 38 6.12 -1.09 -0.92
C ILE A 38 7.08 -0.48 0.12
N ASP A 39 7.47 -1.26 1.15
CA ASP A 39 8.21 -0.79 2.33
C ASP A 39 9.72 -0.95 2.27
N VAL A 40 10.28 -0.94 1.07
CA VAL A 40 11.72 -1.08 0.84
C VAL A 40 12.55 -0.08 1.66
N PRO A 41 12.21 1.24 1.74
CA PRO A 41 13.04 2.20 2.46
C PRO A 41 13.18 1.87 3.94
N TYR A 42 12.07 1.48 4.60
CA TYR A 42 12.09 1.13 6.02
C TYR A 42 12.83 -0.18 6.28
N ARG A 43 12.58 -1.22 5.45
CA ARG A 43 13.33 -2.49 5.53
C ARG A 43 14.84 -2.29 5.41
N VAL A 44 15.29 -1.49 4.42
CA VAL A 44 16.72 -1.21 4.21
C VAL A 44 17.32 -0.42 5.37
N LYS A 45 16.54 0.48 6.00
CA LYS A 45 16.96 1.20 7.22
C LYS A 45 17.14 0.25 8.40
N GLU A 46 16.19 -0.66 8.63
CA GLU A 46 16.26 -1.66 9.73
C GLU A 46 17.39 -2.67 9.51
N LYS A 47 17.54 -3.16 8.29
CA LYS A 47 18.58 -4.12 7.89
C LYS A 47 19.10 -3.77 6.51
N TRP A 48 20.22 -3.06 6.48
CA TRP A 48 20.80 -2.60 5.22
C TRP A 48 21.09 -3.75 4.25
N VAL A 49 20.67 -3.61 3.01
CA VAL A 49 20.94 -4.51 1.89
C VAL A 49 20.97 -3.71 0.58
N ASP A 50 21.81 -4.13 -0.37
CA ASP A 50 21.92 -3.49 -1.67
C ASP A 50 20.85 -4.02 -2.65
N VAL A 51 19.68 -3.39 -2.66
CA VAL A 51 18.54 -3.76 -3.52
C VAL A 51 18.79 -3.50 -5.01
N THR A 52 19.89 -2.87 -5.37
CA THR A 52 20.31 -2.74 -6.78
C THR A 52 20.86 -4.03 -7.36
N LYS A 53 21.02 -5.07 -6.55
CA LYS A 53 21.51 -6.42 -6.86
C LYS A 53 20.53 -7.46 -6.30
N ALA A 54 20.72 -8.72 -6.70
CA ALA A 54 19.95 -9.84 -6.13
C ALA A 54 20.16 -9.94 -4.62
N THR A 55 19.07 -10.05 -3.87
CA THR A 55 19.05 -10.19 -2.41
C THR A 55 18.47 -11.54 -1.99
N GLN A 56 18.87 -12.05 -0.82
CA GLN A 56 18.30 -13.30 -0.28
C GLN A 56 16.99 -13.04 0.48
N ASP A 57 16.92 -11.90 1.17
CA ASP A 57 15.79 -11.50 2.00
C ASP A 57 14.99 -10.37 1.34
N GLY A 58 13.76 -10.19 1.80
CA GLY A 58 12.82 -9.17 1.33
C GLY A 58 12.14 -9.55 0.02
N ASP A 59 11.16 -8.74 -0.36
CA ASP A 59 10.25 -9.04 -1.47
C ASP A 59 10.62 -8.27 -2.74
N PHE A 60 11.50 -7.27 -2.62
CA PHE A 60 11.98 -6.41 -3.71
C PHE A 60 13.50 -6.40 -3.83
N ASP A 61 13.98 -6.59 -5.06
CA ASP A 61 15.28 -6.17 -5.57
C ASP A 61 15.20 -5.93 -7.08
N TYR A 62 16.22 -5.27 -7.66
CA TYR A 62 16.24 -4.94 -9.09
C TYR A 62 16.05 -6.14 -10.01
N PRO A 63 16.80 -7.28 -9.87
CA PRO A 63 16.61 -8.44 -10.73
C PRO A 63 15.20 -9.02 -10.69
N ARG A 64 14.58 -9.10 -9.51
CA ARG A 64 13.20 -9.58 -9.36
C ARG A 64 12.19 -8.60 -9.93
N ALA A 65 12.37 -7.29 -9.71
CA ALA A 65 11.52 -6.26 -10.31
C ALA A 65 11.53 -6.32 -11.83
N VAL A 66 12.72 -6.47 -12.45
CA VAL A 66 12.86 -6.67 -13.90
C VAL A 66 12.21 -7.96 -14.37
N ALA A 67 12.39 -9.07 -13.64
CA ALA A 67 11.76 -10.35 -13.97
C ALA A 67 10.23 -10.27 -13.94
N GLY A 68 9.67 -9.57 -12.95
CA GLY A 68 8.23 -9.36 -12.78
C GLY A 68 7.63 -8.27 -13.66
N GLY A 69 8.45 -7.40 -14.26
CA GLY A 69 7.99 -6.25 -15.03
C GLY A 69 7.56 -5.06 -14.18
N LEU A 70 7.84 -5.06 -12.87
CA LEU A 70 7.56 -3.92 -11.98
C LEU A 70 8.47 -2.75 -12.32
N ASN A 71 7.89 -1.60 -12.65
CA ASN A 71 8.66 -0.45 -13.09
C ASN A 71 8.26 0.89 -12.46
N ALA A 72 7.28 0.91 -11.55
CA ALA A 72 6.96 2.12 -10.78
C ALA A 72 6.39 1.78 -9.37
N PRO A 73 7.20 1.18 -8.47
CA PRO A 73 6.78 1.00 -7.08
C PRO A 73 6.82 2.33 -6.32
N PHE A 74 5.71 2.70 -5.68
CA PHE A 74 5.71 3.78 -4.70
C PHE A 74 6.50 3.36 -3.46
N MET A 75 7.64 3.98 -3.23
CA MET A 75 8.47 3.77 -2.05
C MET A 75 7.79 4.38 -0.82
N SER A 76 7.41 3.56 0.13
CA SER A 76 6.80 3.99 1.38
C SER A 76 7.81 4.71 2.26
N ILE A 77 7.54 5.97 2.57
CA ILE A 77 8.23 6.74 3.60
C ILE A 77 7.44 6.53 4.89
N TYR A 78 7.58 5.33 5.46
CA TYR A 78 6.84 4.89 6.63
C TYR A 78 7.38 5.47 7.92
N VAL A 79 6.49 6.09 8.71
CA VAL A 79 6.82 6.61 10.04
C VAL A 79 5.98 5.92 11.10
N PRO A 80 6.60 5.16 12.04
CA PRO A 80 5.88 4.49 13.11
C PRO A 80 5.04 5.43 13.95
N ALA A 81 3.83 5.00 14.34
CA ALA A 81 2.92 5.78 15.18
C ALA A 81 3.49 6.10 16.58
N SER A 82 4.52 5.37 17.03
CA SER A 82 5.25 5.71 18.27
C SER A 82 5.97 7.06 18.20
N LEU A 83 6.22 7.58 16.99
CA LEU A 83 6.84 8.88 16.76
C LEU A 83 5.81 10.00 16.52
N ASP A 84 4.52 9.72 16.59
CA ASP A 84 3.48 10.74 16.50
C ASP A 84 3.73 11.81 17.58
N ASN A 85 3.60 13.07 17.23
CA ASN A 85 3.89 14.23 18.09
C ASN A 85 5.37 14.38 18.52
N SER A 86 6.30 13.73 17.83
CA SER A 86 7.74 13.89 18.04
C SER A 86 8.41 14.48 16.79
N PRO A 87 9.38 15.41 16.94
CA PRO A 87 10.17 15.92 15.82
C PRO A 87 11.00 14.82 15.13
N GLU A 88 11.25 13.70 15.80
CA GLU A 88 11.92 12.54 15.19
C GLU A 88 11.12 11.94 14.04
N SER A 89 9.79 12.13 13.99
CA SER A 89 8.97 11.72 12.86
C SER A 89 9.38 12.42 11.56
N THR A 90 9.61 13.73 11.61
CA THR A 90 10.07 14.53 10.47
C THR A 90 11.50 14.14 10.07
N GLN A 91 12.38 13.95 11.06
CA GLN A 91 13.76 13.51 10.81
C GLN A 91 13.79 12.14 10.12
N LEU A 92 13.04 11.16 10.65
CA LEU A 92 12.96 9.82 10.05
C LEU A 92 12.46 9.85 8.62
N ALA A 93 11.41 10.65 8.33
CA ALA A 93 10.90 10.80 6.96
C ALA A 93 11.98 11.32 6.01
N HIS A 94 12.78 12.32 6.40
CA HIS A 94 13.90 12.80 5.60
C HIS A 94 14.98 11.72 5.39
N GLU A 95 15.34 10.96 6.43
CA GLU A 95 16.30 9.86 6.33
C GLU A 95 15.85 8.75 5.36
N LEU A 96 14.55 8.45 5.35
CA LEU A 96 14.00 7.46 4.42
C LEU A 96 13.98 7.97 2.97
N ILE A 97 13.66 9.25 2.75
CA ILE A 97 13.79 9.89 1.42
C ILE A 97 15.25 9.85 0.96
N ASP A 98 16.21 10.20 1.85
CA ASP A 98 17.64 10.11 1.53
C ASP A 98 18.05 8.70 1.13
N SER A 99 17.46 7.67 1.74
CA SER A 99 17.73 6.28 1.38
C SER A 99 17.24 5.91 -0.03
N VAL A 100 16.08 6.42 -0.44
CA VAL A 100 15.58 6.25 -1.82
C VAL A 100 16.48 6.97 -2.83
N GLU A 101 16.85 8.22 -2.53
CA GLU A 101 17.80 8.99 -3.36
C GLU A 101 19.16 8.27 -3.47
N ALA A 102 19.63 7.63 -2.39
CA ALA A 102 20.87 6.86 -2.40
C ALA A 102 20.78 5.57 -3.24
N ILE A 103 19.62 4.92 -3.34
CA ILE A 103 19.39 3.80 -4.27
C ILE A 103 19.59 4.27 -5.71
N VAL A 104 18.99 5.40 -6.10
CA VAL A 104 19.13 5.99 -7.44
C VAL A 104 20.58 6.41 -7.70
N ALA A 105 21.21 7.10 -6.75
CA ALA A 105 22.60 7.53 -6.90
C ALA A 105 23.59 6.35 -7.09
N ARG A 106 23.30 5.20 -6.49
CA ARG A 106 24.11 3.98 -6.60
C ARG A 106 23.96 3.29 -7.96
N ALA A 107 22.79 3.37 -8.60
CA ALA A 107 22.50 2.68 -9.85
C ALA A 107 21.60 3.56 -10.75
N PRO A 108 22.12 4.71 -11.24
CA PRO A 108 21.35 5.65 -12.06
C PRO A 108 21.01 5.12 -13.46
N ASP A 109 21.64 4.02 -13.86
CA ASP A 109 21.33 3.25 -15.07
C ASP A 109 20.17 2.26 -14.88
N LYS A 110 19.65 2.11 -13.65
CA LYS A 110 18.57 1.20 -13.28
C LYS A 110 17.34 1.90 -12.72
N PHE A 111 17.54 2.97 -11.95
CA PHE A 111 16.52 3.67 -11.20
C PHE A 111 16.51 5.17 -11.44
N ALA A 112 15.33 5.77 -11.32
CA ALA A 112 15.18 7.22 -11.30
C ALA A 112 14.08 7.64 -10.34
N ILE A 113 14.19 8.79 -9.67
CA ILE A 113 13.10 9.40 -8.92
C ILE A 113 12.00 9.84 -9.89
N ALA A 114 10.75 9.50 -9.62
CA ALA A 114 9.61 10.00 -10.38
C ALA A 114 8.78 10.94 -9.49
N LYS A 115 8.53 12.15 -9.99
CA LYS A 115 7.73 13.18 -9.32
C LYS A 115 6.42 13.49 -10.04
N SER A 116 6.17 12.81 -11.18
CA SER A 116 4.97 13.00 -12.01
C SER A 116 4.64 11.73 -12.80
N PRO A 117 3.40 11.58 -13.30
CA PRO A 117 3.04 10.52 -14.25
C PRO A 117 3.86 10.57 -15.54
N SER A 118 4.28 11.77 -15.97
CA SER A 118 5.13 11.95 -17.16
C SER A 118 6.54 11.41 -16.92
N ASP A 119 7.10 11.56 -15.71
CA ASP A 119 8.38 10.94 -15.33
C ASP A 119 8.30 9.42 -15.46
N VAL A 120 7.25 8.80 -14.89
CA VAL A 120 7.06 7.35 -14.96
C VAL A 120 7.05 6.86 -16.41
N LYS A 121 6.29 7.52 -17.28
CA LYS A 121 6.20 7.16 -18.71
C LYS A 121 7.55 7.30 -19.41
N SER A 122 8.24 8.44 -19.24
CA SER A 122 9.52 8.69 -19.90
C SER A 122 10.66 7.80 -19.38
N GLN A 123 10.61 7.43 -18.09
CA GLN A 123 11.58 6.52 -17.49
C GLN A 123 11.35 5.08 -17.94
N PHE A 124 10.10 4.66 -18.07
CA PHE A 124 9.75 3.36 -18.66
C PHE A 124 10.28 3.21 -20.08
N GLU A 125 10.11 4.22 -20.95
CA GLU A 125 10.66 4.24 -22.32
C GLU A 125 12.19 4.11 -22.35
N LYS A 126 12.87 4.56 -21.29
CA LYS A 126 14.33 4.45 -21.13
C LYS A 126 14.78 3.14 -20.46
N GLY A 127 13.84 2.26 -20.08
CA GLY A 127 14.11 1.01 -19.38
C GLY A 127 14.53 1.18 -17.93
N LEU A 128 14.19 2.31 -17.30
CA LEU A 128 14.44 2.58 -15.89
C LEU A 128 13.24 2.18 -15.02
N ILE A 129 13.52 1.78 -13.78
CA ILE A 129 12.50 1.65 -12.74
C ILE A 129 12.34 3.00 -12.06
N SER A 130 11.13 3.54 -12.12
CA SER A 130 10.73 4.77 -11.44
C SER A 130 10.54 4.51 -9.95
N LEU A 131 11.02 5.41 -9.10
CA LEU A 131 10.82 5.37 -7.66
C LEU A 131 10.02 6.61 -7.22
N PRO A 132 8.69 6.65 -7.43
CA PRO A 132 7.84 7.63 -6.77
C PRO A 132 7.79 7.37 -5.27
N MET A 133 7.51 8.38 -4.46
CA MET A 133 7.49 8.28 -3.00
C MET A 133 6.13 8.68 -2.44
N GLY A 134 5.63 7.88 -1.49
CA GLY A 134 4.45 8.18 -0.69
C GLY A 134 4.80 8.18 0.79
N MET A 135 4.30 9.15 1.55
CA MET A 135 4.48 9.20 2.99
C MET A 135 3.40 8.38 3.67
N GLU A 136 3.79 7.33 4.40
CA GLU A 136 2.86 6.57 5.21
C GLU A 136 2.90 7.03 6.66
N ASN A 137 1.76 7.52 7.15
CA ASN A 137 1.56 8.30 8.35
C ASN A 137 1.97 9.78 8.19
N GLY A 138 0.99 10.68 8.15
CA GLY A 138 1.21 12.13 8.02
C GLY A 138 1.85 12.82 9.24
N SER A 139 2.26 12.08 10.28
CA SER A 139 2.85 12.65 11.48
C SER A 139 4.06 13.57 11.24
N PRO A 140 4.91 13.38 10.20
CA PRO A 140 6.00 14.30 9.87
C PRO A 140 5.59 15.74 9.53
N ILE A 141 4.32 15.96 9.21
CA ILE A 141 3.79 17.31 8.94
C ILE A 141 3.78 18.18 10.23
N GLN A 142 3.68 17.57 11.41
CA GLN A 142 3.78 18.23 12.72
C GLN A 142 2.85 19.45 12.89
N GLY A 143 1.71 19.49 12.19
CA GLY A 143 0.77 20.62 12.25
C GLY A 143 1.26 21.91 11.57
N ASP A 144 2.32 21.85 10.78
CA ASP A 144 2.89 22.97 10.04
C ASP A 144 2.85 22.70 8.53
N LEU A 145 2.10 23.52 7.79
CA LEU A 145 1.98 23.41 6.34
C LEU A 145 3.29 23.68 5.58
N ALA A 146 4.27 24.34 6.21
CA ALA A 146 5.60 24.48 5.62
C ALA A 146 6.29 23.11 5.43
N ASN A 147 6.06 22.16 6.35
CA ASN A 147 6.55 20.79 6.21
C ASN A 147 5.86 20.07 5.04
N LEU A 148 4.56 20.31 4.79
CA LEU A 148 3.87 19.76 3.62
C LEU A 148 4.58 20.18 2.33
N THR A 149 4.85 21.48 2.18
CA THR A 149 5.57 22.03 1.02
C THR A 149 6.97 21.43 0.89
N ALA A 150 7.72 21.35 2.00
CA ALA A 150 9.06 20.78 2.00
C ALA A 150 9.08 19.30 1.55
N PHE A 151 8.12 18.48 1.99
CA PHE A 151 8.01 17.09 1.56
C PHE A 151 7.57 16.96 0.09
N TYR A 152 6.68 17.81 -0.41
CA TYR A 152 6.35 17.87 -1.83
C TYR A 152 7.58 18.14 -2.70
N GLU A 153 8.40 19.14 -2.33
CA GLU A 153 9.64 19.47 -3.02
C GLU A 153 10.64 18.30 -3.01
N ARG A 154 10.71 17.55 -1.88
CA ARG A 154 11.49 16.32 -1.76
C ARG A 154 10.95 15.15 -2.60
N GLY A 155 9.74 15.25 -3.16
CA GLY A 155 9.17 14.26 -4.09
C GLY A 155 8.08 13.38 -3.50
N ILE A 156 7.55 13.68 -2.32
CA ILE A 156 6.35 13.01 -1.82
C ILE A 156 5.16 13.35 -2.73
N ARG A 157 4.40 12.32 -3.13
CA ARG A 157 3.27 12.47 -4.05
C ARG A 157 1.96 11.90 -3.52
N TYR A 158 1.99 11.15 -2.42
CA TYR A 158 0.81 10.92 -1.60
C TYR A 158 1.16 10.97 -0.11
N ILE A 159 0.16 11.20 0.73
CA ILE A 159 0.26 11.10 2.18
C ILE A 159 -0.91 10.29 2.73
N THR A 160 -0.61 9.20 3.42
CA THR A 160 -1.55 8.45 4.27
C THR A 160 -1.73 9.22 5.57
N LEU A 161 -2.96 9.68 5.85
CA LEU A 161 -3.20 10.68 6.91
C LEU A 161 -2.89 10.19 8.33
N ALA A 162 -3.07 8.90 8.61
CA ALA A 162 -2.72 8.24 9.87
C ALA A 162 -2.28 6.80 9.59
N HIS A 163 -1.62 6.14 10.54
CA HIS A 163 -1.27 4.72 10.43
C HIS A 163 -1.98 3.88 11.51
N SER A 164 -1.26 3.27 12.44
CA SER A 164 -1.82 2.35 13.44
C SER A 164 -2.47 3.02 14.66
N GLN A 165 -2.29 4.32 14.83
CA GLN A 165 -2.90 5.13 15.89
C GLN A 165 -3.43 6.45 15.32
N SER A 166 -4.43 7.02 16.01
CA SER A 166 -4.93 8.36 15.72
C SER A 166 -3.86 9.41 16.06
N ASN A 167 -3.49 10.23 15.07
CA ASN A 167 -2.47 11.27 15.20
C ASN A 167 -3.11 12.68 15.27
N HIS A 168 -2.33 13.73 14.97
CA HIS A 168 -2.82 15.13 14.97
C HIS A 168 -3.65 15.48 13.73
N ILE A 169 -3.75 14.58 12.73
CA ILE A 169 -4.47 14.79 11.46
C ILE A 169 -5.79 14.03 11.45
N SER A 170 -5.76 12.72 11.75
CA SER A 170 -6.87 11.82 11.52
C SER A 170 -6.97 10.71 12.56
N ASP A 171 -8.17 10.20 12.77
CA ASP A 171 -8.38 8.93 13.44
C ASP A 171 -7.96 7.76 12.54
N SER A 172 -7.36 6.75 13.18
CA SER A 172 -6.94 5.50 12.55
C SER A 172 -8.01 4.41 12.69
N SER A 173 -8.15 3.54 11.68
CA SER A 173 -9.00 2.34 11.73
C SER A 173 -8.59 1.33 12.81
N TYR A 174 -7.34 1.37 13.26
CA TYR A 174 -6.83 0.51 14.32
C TYR A 174 -7.03 1.07 15.73
N ASP A 175 -7.24 2.39 15.88
CA ASP A 175 -7.39 3.03 17.19
C ASP A 175 -8.86 3.19 17.57
N LEU A 176 -9.36 2.28 18.43
CA LEU A 176 -10.75 2.32 18.89
C LEU A 176 -11.09 3.55 19.73
N ARG A 177 -10.10 4.32 20.20
CA ARG A 177 -10.30 5.50 21.05
C ARG A 177 -10.64 6.76 20.28
N ARG A 178 -11.07 6.70 19.06
CA ARG A 178 -11.48 7.83 18.20
C ARG A 178 -11.28 9.22 18.81
N LYS A 179 -10.15 9.86 18.48
CA LYS A 179 -9.75 11.15 19.07
C LYS A 179 -10.57 12.31 18.51
N TRP A 180 -10.90 12.22 17.22
CA TRP A 180 -11.49 13.31 16.46
C TRP A 180 -12.88 13.00 15.92
N LYS A 181 -13.30 11.75 15.94
CA LYS A 181 -14.46 11.23 15.18
C LYS A 181 -14.33 11.56 13.71
N GLY A 182 -13.18 11.19 13.14
CA GLY A 182 -12.77 11.45 11.77
C GLY A 182 -11.50 12.29 11.68
N LEU A 183 -11.56 13.42 11.01
CA LEU A 183 -10.45 14.36 10.85
C LEU A 183 -10.38 15.37 12.00
N SER A 184 -9.17 15.72 12.44
CA SER A 184 -8.92 16.85 13.30
C SER A 184 -9.22 18.19 12.59
N PRO A 185 -9.32 19.32 13.32
CA PRO A 185 -9.39 20.64 12.67
C PRO A 185 -8.22 20.89 11.70
N PHE A 186 -7.00 20.50 12.08
CA PHE A 186 -5.84 20.60 11.20
C PHE A 186 -5.97 19.66 9.99
N GLY A 187 -6.42 18.42 10.21
CA GLY A 187 -6.64 17.45 9.15
C GLY A 187 -7.62 17.94 8.05
N LYS A 188 -8.68 18.65 8.46
CA LYS A 188 -9.63 19.26 7.51
C LYS A 188 -8.98 20.35 6.65
N THR A 189 -8.10 21.17 7.25
CA THR A 189 -7.31 22.16 6.51
C THR A 189 -6.31 21.45 5.57
N LEU A 190 -5.62 20.43 6.08
CA LEU A 190 -4.61 19.70 5.33
C LEU A 190 -5.17 19.05 4.05
N VAL A 191 -6.41 18.53 4.07
CA VAL A 191 -7.07 17.98 2.87
C VAL A 191 -7.10 19.00 1.73
N GLY A 192 -7.50 20.24 2.00
CA GLY A 192 -7.50 21.31 1.00
C GLY A 192 -6.10 21.68 0.52
N GLU A 193 -5.14 21.80 1.45
CA GLU A 193 -3.76 22.16 1.09
C GLU A 193 -3.05 21.06 0.29
N MET A 194 -3.33 19.77 0.55
CA MET A 194 -2.83 18.67 -0.27
C MET A 194 -3.37 18.74 -1.70
N ASN A 195 -4.66 19.08 -1.88
CA ASN A 195 -5.22 19.30 -3.23
C ASN A 195 -4.50 20.48 -3.92
N ASN A 196 -4.32 21.60 -3.21
CA ASN A 196 -3.73 22.83 -3.75
C ASN A 196 -2.27 22.66 -4.20
N ILE A 197 -1.51 21.76 -3.56
CA ILE A 197 -0.08 21.54 -3.86
C ILE A 197 0.16 20.35 -4.79
N GLY A 198 -0.84 19.49 -5.06
CA GLY A 198 -0.70 18.33 -5.94
C GLY A 198 -0.20 17.06 -5.24
N ILE A 199 -0.57 16.86 -3.96
CA ILE A 199 -0.32 15.63 -3.22
C ILE A 199 -1.63 14.82 -3.16
N MET A 200 -1.59 13.56 -3.62
CA MET A 200 -2.73 12.65 -3.53
C MET A 200 -3.07 12.35 -2.06
N LEU A 201 -4.36 12.42 -1.73
CA LEU A 201 -4.87 11.99 -0.43
C LEU A 201 -4.97 10.46 -0.41
N ASP A 202 -4.22 9.83 0.48
CA ASP A 202 -4.32 8.39 0.71
C ASP A 202 -5.18 8.10 1.95
N ILE A 203 -6.27 7.37 1.72
CA ILE A 203 -7.24 7.01 2.76
C ILE A 203 -7.00 5.61 3.34
N SER A 204 -5.91 4.93 2.98
CA SER A 204 -5.51 3.72 3.68
C SER A 204 -5.31 4.02 5.17
N HIS A 205 -5.61 3.08 6.06
CA HIS A 205 -5.47 3.19 7.52
C HIS A 205 -6.44 4.14 8.25
N VAL A 206 -7.08 5.09 7.59
CA VAL A 206 -7.98 6.01 8.27
C VAL A 206 -9.26 5.32 8.75
N SER A 207 -9.91 5.90 9.77
CA SER A 207 -11.22 5.42 10.21
C SER A 207 -12.31 5.66 9.17
N ASP A 208 -13.40 4.92 9.23
CA ASP A 208 -14.56 5.12 8.35
C ASP A 208 -15.06 6.58 8.39
N ASP A 209 -15.17 7.17 9.59
CA ASP A 209 -15.57 8.58 9.74
C ASP A 209 -14.59 9.53 9.03
N ALA A 210 -13.29 9.28 9.11
CA ALA A 210 -12.29 10.10 8.43
C ALA A 210 -12.39 9.96 6.91
N PHE A 211 -12.59 8.73 6.39
CA PHE A 211 -12.83 8.52 4.97
C PHE A 211 -13.98 9.38 4.44
N TYR A 212 -15.16 9.32 5.07
CA TYR A 212 -16.31 10.10 4.60
C TYR A 212 -16.05 11.60 4.66
N GLN A 213 -15.38 12.10 5.70
CA GLN A 213 -14.99 13.51 5.80
C GLN A 213 -13.98 13.93 4.72
N VAL A 214 -13.02 13.06 4.38
CA VAL A 214 -12.09 13.32 3.25
C VAL A 214 -12.85 13.43 1.95
N ILE A 215 -13.78 12.51 1.66
CA ILE A 215 -14.59 12.51 0.43
C ILE A 215 -15.47 13.79 0.34
N GLU A 216 -15.99 14.29 1.44
CA GLU A 216 -16.77 15.55 1.47
C GLU A 216 -15.90 16.79 1.20
N LEU A 217 -14.65 16.79 1.63
CA LEU A 217 -13.77 17.97 1.61
C LEU A 217 -12.92 18.06 0.36
N THR A 218 -12.48 16.92 -0.17
CA THR A 218 -11.57 16.90 -1.32
C THR A 218 -12.21 17.46 -2.59
N LYS A 219 -11.36 18.04 -3.44
CA LYS A 219 -11.73 18.54 -4.78
C LYS A 219 -11.24 17.65 -5.91
N VAL A 220 -10.43 16.64 -5.55
CA VAL A 220 -9.78 15.73 -6.48
C VAL A 220 -10.04 14.28 -6.08
N PRO A 221 -9.85 13.31 -6.98
CA PRO A 221 -9.93 11.90 -6.63
C PRO A 221 -8.90 11.52 -5.55
N VAL A 222 -9.29 10.58 -4.68
CA VAL A 222 -8.42 10.04 -3.63
C VAL A 222 -7.93 8.64 -3.99
N ILE A 223 -6.91 8.16 -3.29
CA ILE A 223 -6.42 6.79 -3.40
C ILE A 223 -6.55 6.05 -2.06
N ALA A 224 -6.73 4.74 -2.13
CA ALA A 224 -6.39 3.83 -1.05
C ALA A 224 -5.15 3.05 -1.49
N SER A 225 -3.96 3.50 -1.10
CA SER A 225 -2.67 3.03 -1.65
C SER A 225 -2.42 1.54 -1.43
N HIS A 226 -2.97 0.95 -0.37
CA HIS A 226 -2.83 -0.46 0.00
C HIS A 226 -3.96 -0.90 0.94
N SER A 227 -5.17 -1.02 0.43
CA SER A 227 -6.34 -1.51 1.17
C SER A 227 -7.01 -2.65 0.41
N SER A 228 -7.82 -3.44 1.12
CA SER A 228 -8.60 -4.52 0.53
C SER A 228 -10.08 -4.37 0.90
N LEU A 229 -10.91 -5.40 0.68
CA LEU A 229 -12.35 -5.31 0.85
C LEU A 229 -12.80 -5.97 2.14
N ARG A 230 -13.56 -5.23 2.95
CA ARG A 230 -14.13 -5.70 4.23
C ARG A 230 -15.10 -6.86 4.05
N ARG A 231 -15.68 -7.01 2.87
CA ARG A 231 -16.53 -8.14 2.51
C ARG A 231 -15.86 -9.49 2.77
N PHE A 232 -14.57 -9.61 2.43
CA PHE A 232 -13.79 -10.85 2.60
C PHE A 232 -13.16 -10.97 3.99
N THR A 233 -13.11 -9.87 4.73
CA THR A 233 -12.58 -9.78 6.10
C THR A 233 -13.57 -9.08 7.04
N PRO A 234 -14.77 -9.65 7.27
CA PRO A 234 -15.83 -8.98 8.00
C PRO A 234 -15.40 -8.47 9.38
N GLY A 235 -15.70 -7.19 9.66
CA GLY A 235 -15.36 -6.52 10.93
C GLY A 235 -13.96 -5.92 10.98
N PHE A 236 -13.17 -6.03 9.90
CA PHE A 236 -11.85 -5.43 9.81
C PHE A 236 -11.93 -4.04 9.16
N GLU A 237 -12.05 -3.00 9.96
CA GLU A 237 -12.24 -1.60 9.51
C GLU A 237 -11.08 -1.06 8.66
N ARG A 238 -9.89 -1.67 8.75
CA ARG A 238 -8.75 -1.33 7.89
C ARG A 238 -9.04 -1.54 6.40
N ASN A 239 -9.97 -2.44 6.08
CA ASN A 239 -10.47 -2.69 4.74
C ASN A 239 -11.75 -1.89 4.47
N MET A 240 -11.97 -1.50 3.21
CA MET A 240 -13.13 -0.73 2.78
C MET A 240 -14.38 -1.60 2.64
N ASP A 241 -15.52 -1.12 3.09
CA ASP A 241 -16.81 -1.77 2.81
C ASP A 241 -17.37 -1.35 1.44
N ASP A 242 -18.45 -2.01 1.02
CA ASP A 242 -19.05 -1.80 -0.30
C ASP A 242 -19.60 -0.36 -0.50
N GLU A 243 -20.05 0.30 0.57
CA GLU A 243 -20.54 1.69 0.47
C GLU A 243 -19.37 2.68 0.34
N MET A 244 -18.29 2.46 1.07
CA MET A 244 -17.06 3.24 0.90
C MET A 244 -16.49 3.08 -0.52
N ILE A 245 -16.50 1.86 -1.08
CA ILE A 245 -16.03 1.60 -2.45
C ILE A 245 -16.91 2.34 -3.46
N LYS A 246 -18.24 2.36 -3.29
CA LYS A 246 -19.13 3.15 -4.16
C LYS A 246 -18.82 4.64 -4.08
N LYS A 247 -18.59 5.17 -2.87
CA LYS A 247 -18.23 6.59 -2.69
C LYS A 247 -16.87 6.92 -3.30
N LEU A 248 -15.89 6.00 -3.20
CA LEU A 248 -14.61 6.13 -3.90
C LEU A 248 -14.79 6.19 -5.42
N GLY A 249 -15.65 5.34 -5.99
CA GLY A 249 -15.99 5.36 -7.41
C GLY A 249 -16.66 6.66 -7.84
N GLU A 250 -17.64 7.16 -7.06
CA GLU A 250 -18.29 8.46 -7.29
C GLU A 250 -17.30 9.63 -7.26
N ASN A 251 -16.28 9.56 -6.40
CA ASN A 251 -15.19 10.54 -6.32
C ASN A 251 -14.18 10.43 -7.48
N GLY A 252 -14.20 9.33 -8.26
CA GLY A 252 -13.22 9.05 -9.32
C GLY A 252 -11.92 8.43 -8.81
N GLY A 253 -11.87 8.04 -7.55
CA GLY A 253 -10.69 7.48 -6.88
C GLY A 253 -10.36 6.05 -7.28
N VAL A 254 -9.31 5.50 -6.64
CA VAL A 254 -8.79 4.15 -6.89
C VAL A 254 -8.48 3.44 -5.57
N ILE A 255 -8.95 2.19 -5.42
CA ILE A 255 -8.47 1.27 -4.40
C ILE A 255 -7.39 0.37 -4.97
N MET A 256 -6.24 0.31 -4.31
CA MET A 256 -5.14 -0.57 -4.66
C MET A 256 -5.08 -1.74 -3.67
N ILE A 257 -5.21 -2.96 -4.21
CA ILE A 257 -5.44 -4.15 -3.40
C ILE A 257 -4.15 -4.56 -2.68
N ASN A 258 -4.23 -4.60 -1.34
CA ASN A 258 -3.18 -5.09 -0.45
C ASN A 258 -3.09 -6.62 -0.54
N PHE A 259 -1.87 -7.16 -0.59
CA PHE A 259 -1.64 -8.60 -0.74
C PHE A 259 -1.49 -9.34 0.59
N GLY A 260 -1.19 -8.68 1.70
CA GLY A 260 -1.07 -9.35 2.99
C GLY A 260 -2.26 -10.25 3.29
N SER A 261 -2.05 -11.53 3.56
CA SER A 261 -3.14 -12.52 3.67
C SER A 261 -4.22 -12.14 4.69
N SER A 262 -3.86 -11.42 5.77
CA SER A 262 -4.84 -10.96 6.76
C SER A 262 -5.76 -9.83 6.24
N PHE A 263 -5.39 -9.17 5.15
CA PHE A 263 -6.23 -8.19 4.45
C PHE A 263 -7.09 -8.85 3.37
N VAL A 264 -6.68 -10.03 2.91
CA VAL A 264 -7.32 -10.76 1.81
C VAL A 264 -8.31 -11.80 2.33
N SER A 265 -7.95 -12.57 3.38
CA SER A 265 -8.77 -13.69 3.81
C SER A 265 -9.19 -13.60 5.29
N LYS A 266 -10.42 -14.02 5.54
CA LYS A 266 -10.98 -14.12 6.89
C LYS A 266 -10.20 -15.09 7.78
N GLU A 267 -9.70 -16.17 7.21
CA GLU A 267 -8.97 -17.21 7.92
C GLU A 267 -7.62 -16.68 8.42
N ALA A 268 -6.90 -15.96 7.59
CA ALA A 268 -5.66 -15.30 8.00
C ALA A 268 -5.90 -14.17 9.01
N GLY A 269 -7.00 -13.43 8.87
CA GLY A 269 -7.45 -12.45 9.87
C GLY A 269 -7.74 -13.09 11.24
N LYS A 270 -8.42 -14.24 11.27
CA LYS A 270 -8.65 -15.00 12.50
C LYS A 270 -7.37 -15.52 13.13
N TRP A 271 -6.43 -16.01 12.30
CA TRP A 271 -5.13 -16.47 12.77
C TRP A 271 -4.38 -15.31 13.46
N ARG A 272 -4.33 -14.14 12.85
CA ARG A 272 -3.70 -12.93 13.42
C ARG A 272 -4.35 -12.53 14.74
N SER A 273 -5.68 -12.59 14.83
CA SER A 273 -6.40 -12.31 16.07
C SER A 273 -6.07 -13.35 17.15
N GLY A 274 -5.95 -14.63 16.79
CA GLY A 274 -5.53 -15.71 17.67
C GLY A 274 -4.11 -15.52 18.20
N LEU A 275 -3.15 -15.17 17.33
CA LEU A 275 -1.78 -14.84 17.70
C LEU A 275 -1.74 -13.68 18.73
N THR A 276 -2.48 -12.61 18.45
CA THR A 276 -2.55 -11.44 19.33
C THR A 276 -3.12 -11.80 20.70
N ALA A 277 -4.21 -12.59 20.74
CA ALA A 277 -4.83 -13.04 21.98
C ALA A 277 -3.90 -13.97 22.77
N ALA A 278 -3.21 -14.90 22.12
CA ALA A 278 -2.26 -15.80 22.74
C ALA A 278 -1.03 -15.06 23.31
N ARG A 279 -0.51 -14.07 22.57
CA ARG A 279 0.58 -13.21 23.06
C ARG A 279 0.16 -12.41 24.28
N LYS A 280 -1.02 -11.81 24.24
CA LYS A 280 -1.59 -11.05 25.38
C LYS A 280 -1.74 -11.93 26.62
N ALA A 281 -2.28 -13.14 26.48
CA ALA A 281 -2.42 -14.09 27.58
C ALA A 281 -1.05 -14.50 28.17
N LEU A 282 -0.02 -14.64 27.35
CA LEU A 282 1.34 -14.91 27.81
C LEU A 282 1.89 -13.73 28.62
N VAL A 283 1.74 -12.50 28.14
CA VAL A 283 2.17 -11.28 28.83
C VAL A 283 1.45 -11.13 30.18
N GLU A 284 0.13 -11.36 30.21
CA GLU A 284 -0.65 -11.31 31.46
C GLU A 284 -0.21 -12.36 32.48
N LYS A 285 0.25 -13.51 32.01
CA LYS A 285 0.70 -14.63 32.87
C LYS A 285 2.12 -14.52 33.36
N GLU A 286 3.06 -14.09 32.50
CA GLU A 286 4.49 -14.18 32.72
C GLU A 286 5.22 -12.82 32.69
N GLY A 287 4.51 -11.73 32.32
CA GLY A 287 5.06 -10.37 32.17
C GLY A 287 5.62 -10.10 30.79
N GLU A 288 5.89 -8.81 30.53
CA GLU A 288 6.40 -8.33 29.24
C GLU A 288 7.87 -8.77 28.95
N ASP A 289 8.64 -9.08 30.01
CA ASP A 289 10.02 -9.53 29.88
C ASP A 289 10.16 -11.04 29.75
N SER A 290 9.09 -11.78 29.51
CA SER A 290 9.15 -13.24 29.38
C SER A 290 10.03 -13.65 28.18
N PRO A 291 11.03 -14.51 28.35
CA PRO A 291 11.86 -14.99 27.25
C PRO A 291 11.08 -15.78 26.19
N LYS A 292 9.84 -16.20 26.49
CA LYS A 292 8.95 -16.87 25.54
C LYS A 292 8.39 -15.90 24.48
N LEU A 293 8.51 -14.59 24.69
CA LEU A 293 8.08 -13.58 23.73
C LEU A 293 9.08 -13.38 22.60
N GLU A 294 10.35 -13.77 22.78
CA GLU A 294 11.42 -13.55 21.80
C GLU A 294 11.14 -14.21 20.43
N ASN A 295 10.62 -15.44 20.41
CA ASN A 295 10.28 -16.13 19.17
C ASN A 295 8.79 -16.58 19.18
N PHE A 296 7.93 -15.75 19.78
CA PHE A 296 6.55 -16.13 20.05
C PHE A 296 5.79 -16.49 18.78
N GLU A 297 5.84 -15.63 17.76
CA GLU A 297 5.11 -15.86 16.50
C GLU A 297 5.64 -17.11 15.78
N GLU A 298 6.94 -17.30 15.70
CA GLU A 298 7.54 -18.48 15.07
C GLU A 298 7.07 -19.79 15.76
N ASN A 299 7.03 -19.79 17.09
CA ASN A 299 6.54 -20.93 17.84
C ASN A 299 5.03 -21.13 17.66
N TYR A 300 4.25 -20.04 17.63
CA TYR A 300 2.81 -20.11 17.36
C TYR A 300 2.53 -20.68 15.97
N ARG A 301 3.31 -20.28 14.94
CA ARG A 301 3.20 -20.82 13.56
C ARG A 301 3.47 -22.33 13.48
N LYS A 302 4.38 -22.86 14.33
CA LYS A 302 4.64 -24.31 14.41
C LYS A 302 3.45 -25.08 14.99
N GLU A 303 2.72 -24.50 15.94
CA GLU A 303 1.54 -25.10 16.57
C GLU A 303 0.26 -24.88 15.75
N VAL A 304 0.12 -23.69 15.17
CA VAL A 304 -1.01 -23.26 14.36
C VAL A 304 -0.48 -22.74 13.03
N PRO A 305 -0.39 -23.59 11.99
CA PRO A 305 0.13 -23.20 10.68
C PRO A 305 -0.60 -21.97 10.13
N TYR A 306 0.17 -21.03 9.54
CA TYR A 306 -0.38 -19.81 8.96
C TYR A 306 -1.22 -20.13 7.70
N PRO A 307 -2.48 -19.70 7.62
CA PRO A 307 -3.31 -19.94 6.46
C PRO A 307 -3.07 -18.85 5.39
N TYR A 308 -2.00 -19.02 4.61
CA TYR A 308 -1.74 -18.10 3.52
C TYR A 308 -2.93 -18.00 2.57
N SER A 309 -3.29 -16.78 2.19
CA SER A 309 -4.20 -16.57 1.07
C SER A 309 -3.55 -16.98 -0.26
N THR A 310 -4.33 -16.92 -1.32
CA THR A 310 -3.91 -17.30 -2.67
C THR A 310 -4.05 -16.12 -3.63
N LEU A 311 -3.38 -16.20 -4.79
CA LEU A 311 -3.60 -15.29 -5.90
C LEU A 311 -5.09 -15.19 -6.28
N ASP A 312 -5.82 -16.31 -6.29
CA ASP A 312 -7.24 -16.31 -6.63
C ASP A 312 -8.08 -15.48 -5.67
N GLU A 313 -7.78 -15.53 -4.36
CA GLU A 313 -8.45 -14.69 -3.37
C GLU A 313 -8.13 -13.20 -3.58
N VAL A 314 -6.91 -12.83 -3.97
CA VAL A 314 -6.57 -11.44 -4.37
C VAL A 314 -7.38 -11.01 -5.59
N LEU A 315 -7.50 -11.87 -6.59
CA LEU A 315 -8.30 -11.62 -7.79
C LEU A 315 -9.80 -11.46 -7.46
N ASP A 316 -10.33 -12.17 -6.46
CA ASP A 316 -11.72 -12.02 -6.01
C ASP A 316 -11.99 -10.60 -5.49
N HIS A 317 -11.00 -9.97 -4.84
CA HIS A 317 -11.10 -8.56 -4.45
C HIS A 317 -11.19 -7.65 -5.68
N ILE A 318 -10.33 -7.87 -6.67
CA ILE A 318 -10.35 -7.09 -7.93
C ILE A 318 -11.70 -7.23 -8.62
N ASP A 319 -12.18 -8.47 -8.82
CA ASP A 319 -13.48 -8.76 -9.45
C ASP A 319 -14.63 -8.06 -8.73
N HIS A 320 -14.59 -8.03 -7.38
CA HIS A 320 -15.65 -7.40 -6.61
C HIS A 320 -15.68 -5.88 -6.81
N VAL A 321 -14.52 -5.21 -6.81
CA VAL A 321 -14.44 -3.77 -7.13
C VAL A 321 -14.96 -3.50 -8.53
N VAL A 322 -14.48 -4.27 -9.52
CA VAL A 322 -14.90 -4.12 -10.92
C VAL A 322 -16.41 -4.30 -11.07
N LYS A 323 -17.00 -5.27 -10.36
CA LYS A 323 -18.44 -5.49 -10.36
C LYS A 323 -19.22 -4.34 -9.73
N LEU A 324 -18.69 -3.69 -8.68
CA LEU A 324 -19.40 -2.61 -7.98
C LEU A 324 -19.31 -1.28 -8.70
N ILE A 325 -18.14 -0.90 -9.18
CA ILE A 325 -17.84 0.47 -9.64
C ILE A 325 -17.05 0.53 -10.96
N GLY A 326 -16.74 -0.61 -11.57
CA GLY A 326 -16.03 -0.68 -12.84
C GLY A 326 -14.52 -0.80 -12.71
N VAL A 327 -13.88 -1.16 -13.82
CA VAL A 327 -12.43 -1.46 -13.89
C VAL A 327 -11.54 -0.23 -13.70
N ASP A 328 -12.08 0.97 -13.83
CA ASP A 328 -11.33 2.24 -13.74
C ASP A 328 -10.95 2.63 -12.30
N HIS A 329 -11.34 1.84 -11.30
CA HIS A 329 -11.23 2.20 -9.88
C HIS A 329 -10.43 1.19 -9.04
N VAL A 330 -9.71 0.26 -9.65
CA VAL A 330 -8.91 -0.73 -8.94
C VAL A 330 -7.47 -0.77 -9.46
N GLY A 331 -6.53 -1.03 -8.57
CA GLY A 331 -5.11 -1.14 -8.86
C GLY A 331 -4.39 -2.08 -7.88
N ILE A 332 -3.08 -2.00 -7.85
CA ILE A 332 -2.18 -2.86 -7.07
C ILE A 332 -1.50 -2.01 -5.98
N GLY A 333 -1.58 -2.45 -4.75
CA GLY A 333 -0.87 -1.90 -3.60
C GLY A 333 -0.40 -3.04 -2.72
N SER A 334 0.65 -3.74 -3.17
CA SER A 334 1.02 -5.08 -2.66
C SER A 334 1.36 -5.12 -1.19
N ASP A 335 1.92 -4.03 -0.67
CA ASP A 335 2.48 -3.95 0.68
C ASP A 335 3.70 -4.90 0.85
N TYR A 336 4.43 -5.15 -0.26
CA TYR A 336 5.68 -5.90 -0.24
C TYR A 336 6.69 -5.24 0.70
N ASP A 337 7.43 -6.05 1.43
CA ASP A 337 8.33 -5.67 2.50
C ASP A 337 7.64 -5.08 3.77
N GLY A 338 6.30 -4.86 3.77
CA GLY A 338 5.53 -4.32 4.90
C GLY A 338 4.74 -5.37 5.69
N VAL A 339 4.36 -6.48 5.07
CA VAL A 339 3.47 -7.49 5.69
C VAL A 339 4.19 -8.75 6.19
N GLY A 340 5.52 -8.78 6.11
CA GLY A 340 6.34 -9.93 6.54
C GLY A 340 5.95 -11.23 5.83
N ASP A 341 6.16 -12.39 6.48
CA ASP A 341 5.79 -13.69 5.91
C ASP A 341 4.26 -13.92 5.96
N SER A 342 3.52 -13.12 5.19
CA SER A 342 2.06 -13.26 5.07
C SER A 342 1.55 -13.14 3.63
N LEU A 343 2.44 -13.05 2.66
CA LEU A 343 2.09 -12.88 1.25
C LEU A 343 1.37 -14.10 0.66
N PRO A 344 0.48 -13.92 -0.34
CA PRO A 344 -0.32 -14.99 -0.90
C PRO A 344 0.54 -16.02 -1.67
N ILE A 345 0.04 -17.25 -1.74
CA ILE A 345 0.59 -18.24 -2.65
C ILE A 345 0.38 -17.74 -4.09
N GLY A 346 1.46 -17.65 -4.85
CA GLY A 346 1.46 -17.11 -6.22
C GLY A 346 1.87 -15.63 -6.33
N LEU A 347 1.97 -14.88 -5.21
CA LEU A 347 2.37 -13.47 -5.16
C LEU A 347 3.40 -13.21 -4.04
N LYS A 348 4.49 -14.00 -4.00
CA LYS A 348 5.46 -13.99 -2.89
C LYS A 348 6.49 -12.86 -2.95
N ASP A 349 6.70 -12.27 -4.11
CA ASP A 349 7.60 -11.14 -4.32
C ASP A 349 7.29 -10.42 -5.64
N VAL A 350 8.04 -9.35 -5.91
CA VAL A 350 7.84 -8.52 -7.11
C VAL A 350 8.09 -9.25 -8.43
N ALA A 351 8.71 -10.43 -8.45
CA ALA A 351 8.83 -11.25 -9.66
C ALA A 351 7.52 -11.96 -10.04
N SER A 352 6.53 -11.94 -9.15
CA SER A 352 5.26 -12.67 -9.30
C SER A 352 4.18 -11.91 -10.10
N PHE A 353 4.38 -10.66 -10.52
CA PHE A 353 3.37 -9.91 -11.28
C PHE A 353 2.88 -10.60 -12.57
N PRO A 354 3.70 -11.37 -13.31
CA PRO A 354 3.19 -12.16 -14.43
C PRO A 354 2.10 -13.17 -14.03
N ASN A 355 2.14 -13.71 -12.80
CA ASN A 355 1.08 -14.59 -12.30
C ASN A 355 -0.23 -13.82 -12.11
N LEU A 356 -0.17 -12.58 -11.59
CA LEU A 356 -1.34 -11.71 -11.48
C LEU A 356 -1.94 -11.42 -12.85
N VAL A 357 -1.10 -11.10 -13.84
CA VAL A 357 -1.54 -10.87 -15.23
C VAL A 357 -2.19 -12.13 -15.80
N GLN A 358 -1.61 -13.32 -15.54
CA GLN A 358 -2.21 -14.59 -15.96
C GLN A 358 -3.59 -14.79 -15.34
N GLY A 359 -3.72 -14.58 -14.04
CA GLY A 359 -5.00 -14.72 -13.35
C GLY A 359 -6.07 -13.75 -13.86
N LEU A 360 -5.70 -12.51 -14.19
CA LEU A 360 -6.62 -11.55 -14.83
C LEU A 360 -7.05 -12.02 -16.23
N LEU A 361 -6.12 -12.56 -17.05
CA LEU A 361 -6.44 -13.15 -18.36
C LEU A 361 -7.40 -14.34 -18.22
N ASP A 362 -7.17 -15.22 -17.26
CA ASP A 362 -8.00 -16.40 -17.02
C ASP A 362 -9.42 -16.03 -16.55
N ARG A 363 -9.58 -14.87 -15.90
CA ARG A 363 -10.87 -14.28 -15.51
C ARG A 363 -11.54 -13.48 -16.62
N GLY A 364 -10.91 -13.41 -17.80
CA GLY A 364 -11.48 -12.81 -19.00
C GLY A 364 -11.29 -11.30 -19.14
N TYR A 365 -10.39 -10.70 -18.35
CA TYR A 365 -10.03 -9.30 -18.53
C TYR A 365 -9.34 -9.07 -19.87
N SER A 366 -9.73 -8.02 -20.57
CA SER A 366 -9.05 -7.61 -21.79
C SER A 366 -7.66 -7.04 -21.47
N ARG A 367 -6.76 -6.98 -22.48
CA ARG A 367 -5.47 -6.31 -22.31
C ARG A 367 -5.63 -4.88 -21.82
N THR A 368 -6.60 -4.14 -22.35
CA THR A 368 -6.87 -2.76 -21.90
C THR A 368 -7.31 -2.69 -20.45
N ASP A 369 -8.14 -3.62 -19.97
CA ASP A 369 -8.54 -3.67 -18.56
C ASP A 369 -7.33 -3.98 -17.67
N ILE A 370 -6.47 -4.91 -18.09
CA ILE A 370 -5.23 -5.26 -17.39
C ILE A 370 -4.31 -4.03 -17.31
N GLU A 371 -4.11 -3.30 -18.40
CA GLU A 371 -3.28 -2.07 -18.42
C GLU A 371 -3.84 -1.00 -17.47
N LYS A 372 -5.17 -0.87 -17.36
CA LYS A 372 -5.82 0.02 -16.39
C LYS A 372 -5.52 -0.40 -14.94
N ILE A 373 -5.68 -1.69 -14.63
CA ILE A 373 -5.43 -2.24 -13.28
C ILE A 373 -3.94 -2.11 -12.91
N LEU A 374 -3.05 -2.41 -13.84
CA LEU A 374 -1.61 -2.38 -13.59
C LEU A 374 -1.05 -0.97 -13.34
N SER A 375 -1.61 0.05 -14.00
CA SER A 375 -1.08 1.43 -13.86
C SER A 375 -2.06 2.53 -14.22
N GLY A 376 -2.87 2.34 -15.26
CA GLY A 376 -3.65 3.41 -15.89
C GLY A 376 -4.53 4.16 -14.90
N ASN A 377 -5.14 3.44 -13.96
CA ASN A 377 -6.05 4.01 -12.98
C ASN A 377 -5.34 4.92 -11.97
N LEU A 378 -4.20 4.48 -11.42
CA LEU A 378 -3.43 5.30 -10.48
C LEU A 378 -2.80 6.50 -11.18
N LEU A 379 -2.20 6.30 -12.36
CA LEU A 379 -1.60 7.40 -13.13
C LEU A 379 -2.65 8.44 -13.54
N ARG A 380 -3.88 8.03 -13.82
CA ARG A 380 -5.02 8.95 -14.06
C ARG A 380 -5.33 9.80 -12.84
N VAL A 381 -5.45 9.19 -11.65
CA VAL A 381 -5.72 9.92 -10.41
C VAL A 381 -4.57 10.88 -10.11
N TRP A 382 -3.34 10.43 -10.19
CA TRP A 382 -2.18 11.28 -9.97
C TRP A 382 -2.15 12.49 -10.93
N GLN A 383 -2.42 12.26 -12.24
CA GLN A 383 -2.51 13.36 -13.21
C GLN A 383 -3.62 14.36 -12.87
N GLN A 384 -4.81 13.87 -12.47
CA GLN A 384 -5.92 14.75 -12.10
C GLN A 384 -5.62 15.61 -10.87
N VAL A 385 -4.82 15.08 -9.94
CA VAL A 385 -4.37 15.84 -8.75
C VAL A 385 -3.36 16.91 -9.15
N GLU A 386 -2.43 16.60 -10.06
CA GLU A 386 -1.47 17.59 -10.60
C GLU A 386 -2.18 18.69 -11.40
N ASP A 387 -3.08 18.31 -12.32
CA ASP A 387 -3.84 19.26 -13.15
C ASP A 387 -4.63 20.25 -12.27
N TYR A 388 -5.27 19.76 -11.20
CA TYR A 388 -5.98 20.61 -10.26
C TYR A 388 -5.06 21.60 -9.56
N ALA A 389 -3.88 21.16 -9.12
CA ALA A 389 -2.91 22.02 -8.43
C ALA A 389 -2.33 23.12 -9.36
N GLU A 390 -2.09 22.78 -10.64
CA GLU A 390 -1.66 23.74 -11.65
C GLU A 390 -2.74 24.80 -11.90
N ASP A 391 -3.99 24.38 -12.10
CA ASP A 391 -5.14 25.29 -12.30
C ASP A 391 -5.35 26.21 -11.07
N TYR A 392 -5.20 25.65 -9.85
CA TYR A 392 -5.31 26.42 -8.62
C TYR A 392 -4.21 27.49 -8.52
N ALA A 393 -2.96 27.13 -8.80
CA ALA A 393 -1.82 28.05 -8.76
C ALA A 393 -1.97 29.18 -9.78
N GLU A 394 -2.42 28.88 -11.01
CA GLU A 394 -2.72 29.90 -12.03
C GLU A 394 -3.85 30.84 -11.62
N GLY A 395 -4.93 30.32 -11.05
CA GLY A 395 -6.06 31.11 -10.54
C GLY A 395 -5.60 32.08 -9.45
N TYR A 396 -4.86 31.57 -8.46
CA TYR A 396 -4.32 32.38 -7.37
C TYR A 396 -3.39 33.49 -7.86
N ALA A 397 -2.50 33.20 -8.84
CA ALA A 397 -1.63 34.22 -9.41
C ALA A 397 -2.40 35.33 -10.15
N LYS A 398 -3.47 34.99 -10.87
CA LYS A 398 -4.34 35.98 -11.55
C LYS A 398 -5.08 36.88 -10.55
N ASP A 399 -5.59 36.32 -9.43
CA ASP A 399 -6.29 37.09 -8.40
C ASP A 399 -5.33 38.06 -7.68
N GLN A 400 -4.09 37.63 -7.40
CA GLN A 400 -3.07 38.53 -6.82
C GLN A 400 -2.70 39.67 -7.79
N ALA A 401 -2.56 39.37 -9.08
CA ALA A 401 -2.27 40.39 -10.09
C ALA A 401 -3.41 41.40 -10.29
N ALA A 402 -4.66 40.98 -10.07
CA ALA A 402 -5.85 41.86 -10.16
C ALA A 402 -6.03 42.75 -8.90
N ALA A 403 -5.42 42.39 -7.77
CA ALA A 403 -5.51 43.11 -6.51
C ALA A 403 -4.44 44.22 -6.37
N HIS A 404 -3.50 44.30 -7.29
CA HIS A 404 -2.44 45.35 -7.40
C HIS A 404 -2.67 46.23 -8.62
#